data_45328b4c24baf238a07cacd572c11a01
#
_entry.id   45328b4c24baf238a07cacd572c11a01
#
_cell.length_a   1.000
_cell.length_b   1.000
_cell.length_c   1.000
_cell.angle_alpha   90.00
_cell.angle_beta   90.00
_cell.angle_gamma   90.00
#
_symmetry.space_group_name_H-M   'P 1'
#
loop_
_entity.id
_entity.type
_entity.pdbx_description
1 polymer ?
#
loop_
_entity_poly.entity_id
_entity_poly.type
_entity_poly.pdbx_seq_one_letter_code
_entity_poly.pdbx_strand_id
1 'polypeptide(L)'
;TNRTGFNFGARFSAANDVYHRVTYGISTSKITNRSTSATSITGENGKSLLKSAVSYTIGKDTRDNYFDPTEGFFTEISETFSGVGGDVNFLRSNLRGGYYKPYLFKSLVLGVKGRVGHISGLGDDVTQSERFFLGGRDVRGFDSNGVGPRDKGSGGAVGGNNIYSGTVEVVSNLGVTKDAGLRWTVFSDFGSVWATDFPSGVTKPDDQAMRSSLGLGILWNTVIGPLSFYWATPTAEQSHDNTKTFQFSIGTRM
;
A
#
# COMPACT_ATOMS: atom_id res chain seq x y z
N THR A 1 -10.41 -14.04 -4.13
CA THR A 1 -11.46 -13.02 -4.24
C THR A 1 -11.65 -12.66 -5.68
N ASN A 2 -12.86 -12.83 -6.20
CA ASN A 2 -13.25 -12.34 -7.53
C ASN A 2 -13.97 -11.01 -7.34
N ARG A 3 -13.52 -9.99 -8.09
CA ARG A 3 -14.12 -8.65 -8.06
C ARG A 3 -14.45 -8.21 -9.48
N THR A 4 -15.67 -7.75 -9.68
CA THR A 4 -16.14 -7.18 -10.97
C THR A 4 -16.80 -5.86 -10.67
N GLY A 5 -16.51 -4.82 -11.46
CA GLY A 5 -17.09 -3.51 -11.22
C GLY A 5 -16.66 -2.46 -12.24
N PHE A 6 -17.23 -1.28 -12.09
CA PHE A 6 -16.95 -0.11 -12.91
C PHE A 6 -16.60 1.07 -12.02
N ASN A 7 -15.67 1.91 -12.49
CA ASN A 7 -15.32 3.16 -11.84
C ASN A 7 -15.44 4.29 -12.87
N PHE A 8 -16.09 5.37 -12.47
CA PHE A 8 -16.18 6.61 -13.23
C PHE A 8 -15.53 7.71 -12.41
N GLY A 9 -14.67 8.50 -13.03
CA GLY A 9 -13.97 9.55 -12.31
C GLY A 9 -13.68 10.75 -13.19
N ALA A 10 -13.66 11.91 -12.56
CA ALA A 10 -13.20 13.15 -13.15
C ALA A 10 -12.05 13.70 -12.31
N ARG A 11 -11.01 14.17 -13.01
CA ARG A 11 -9.90 14.91 -12.42
C ARG A 11 -9.86 16.29 -13.05
N PHE A 12 -9.77 17.32 -12.21
CA PHE A 12 -9.58 18.70 -12.63
C PHE A 12 -8.43 19.31 -11.85
N SER A 13 -7.61 20.08 -12.55
CA SER A 13 -6.48 20.77 -11.95
C SER A 13 -6.93 22.18 -11.54
N ALA A 14 -6.55 22.56 -10.32
CA ALA A 14 -6.63 23.93 -9.84
C ALA A 14 -5.28 24.63 -10.07
N ALA A 15 -5.18 25.90 -9.68
CA ALA A 15 -3.92 26.65 -9.74
C ALA A 15 -2.85 26.00 -8.82
N ASN A 16 -1.56 26.24 -9.10
CA ASN A 16 -0.43 25.87 -8.24
C ASN A 16 -0.23 24.36 -8.02
N ASP A 17 -0.34 23.56 -9.09
CA ASP A 17 -0.12 22.09 -9.05
C ASP A 17 -1.08 21.31 -8.17
N VAL A 18 -2.17 21.94 -7.76
CA VAL A 18 -3.24 21.29 -7.01
C VAL A 18 -4.23 20.65 -7.96
N TYR A 19 -4.64 19.44 -7.65
CA TYR A 19 -5.69 18.75 -8.39
C TYR A 19 -6.76 18.18 -7.45
N HIS A 20 -7.93 18.04 -8.00
CA HIS A 20 -9.06 17.39 -7.38
C HIS A 20 -9.48 16.21 -8.24
N ARG A 21 -9.88 15.13 -7.59
CA ARG A 21 -10.43 13.95 -8.27
C ARG A 21 -11.67 13.49 -7.51
N VAL A 22 -12.75 13.29 -8.25
CA VAL A 22 -13.95 12.62 -7.75
C VAL A 22 -14.08 11.31 -8.49
N THR A 23 -14.32 10.22 -7.79
CA THR A 23 -14.52 8.90 -8.39
C THR A 23 -15.73 8.24 -7.75
N TYR A 24 -16.63 7.74 -8.58
CA TYR A 24 -17.69 6.85 -8.17
C TYR A 24 -17.38 5.44 -8.65
N GLY A 25 -17.48 4.47 -7.76
CA GLY A 25 -17.23 3.07 -8.06
C GLY A 25 -18.36 2.18 -7.57
N ILE A 26 -18.79 1.27 -8.44
CA ILE A 26 -19.70 0.17 -8.09
C ILE A 26 -19.04 -1.15 -8.42
N SER A 27 -18.99 -2.06 -7.47
CA SER A 27 -18.34 -3.35 -7.66
C SER A 27 -18.96 -4.44 -6.79
N THR A 28 -19.01 -5.63 -7.34
CA THR A 28 -19.37 -6.84 -6.60
C THR A 28 -18.12 -7.63 -6.32
N SER A 29 -17.93 -8.04 -5.07
CA SER A 29 -16.84 -8.91 -4.65
C SER A 29 -17.37 -10.21 -4.07
N LYS A 30 -16.77 -11.33 -4.47
CA LYS A 30 -17.06 -12.65 -3.92
C LYS A 30 -15.77 -13.28 -3.41
N ILE A 31 -15.76 -13.58 -2.12
CA ILE A 31 -14.65 -14.31 -1.49
C ILE A 31 -15.02 -15.78 -1.51
N THR A 32 -14.25 -16.58 -2.26
CA THR A 32 -14.40 -18.04 -2.26
C THR A 32 -13.10 -18.63 -1.75
N ASN A 33 -13.14 -19.23 -0.57
CA ASN A 33 -11.98 -19.86 0.03
C ASN A 33 -12.24 -21.35 0.26
N ARG A 34 -11.27 -22.18 -0.11
CA ARG A 34 -11.36 -23.64 0.00
C ARG A 34 -10.88 -24.18 1.36
N SER A 35 -10.35 -23.33 2.21
CA SER A 35 -9.89 -23.72 3.55
C SER A 35 -10.63 -22.95 4.64
N THR A 36 -10.65 -23.47 5.85
CA THR A 36 -11.08 -22.80 7.08
C THR A 36 -10.18 -21.60 7.34
N SER A 37 -10.44 -20.50 6.66
CA SER A 37 -9.70 -19.25 6.79
C SER A 37 -10.55 -18.23 7.55
N ALA A 38 -9.92 -17.14 7.93
CA ALA A 38 -10.54 -16.01 8.61
C ALA A 38 -11.87 -15.54 7.97
N THR A 39 -12.01 -15.69 6.64
CA THR A 39 -13.24 -15.36 5.91
C THR A 39 -14.43 -16.25 6.24
N SER A 40 -14.22 -17.49 6.70
CA SER A 40 -15.32 -18.33 7.15
C SER A 40 -15.83 -17.89 8.53
N ILE A 41 -14.98 -17.25 9.32
CA ILE A 41 -15.30 -16.76 10.66
C ILE A 41 -16.13 -15.47 10.59
N THR A 42 -15.84 -14.60 9.63
CA THR A 42 -16.64 -13.36 9.39
C THR A 42 -17.96 -13.62 8.68
N GLY A 43 -18.21 -14.85 8.24
CA GLY A 43 -19.40 -15.17 7.44
C GLY A 43 -19.41 -14.55 6.04
N GLU A 44 -18.28 -14.05 5.55
CA GLU A 44 -18.14 -13.46 4.21
C GLU A 44 -17.87 -14.50 3.12
N ASN A 45 -17.52 -15.72 3.52
CA ASN A 45 -17.18 -16.80 2.58
C ASN A 45 -18.39 -17.21 1.73
N GLY A 46 -18.23 -17.17 0.43
CA GLY A 46 -19.25 -17.49 -0.56
C GLY A 46 -20.29 -16.40 -0.81
N LYS A 47 -20.35 -15.36 0.02
CA LYS A 47 -21.24 -14.22 -0.19
C LYS A 47 -20.74 -13.32 -1.31
N SER A 48 -21.68 -12.80 -2.09
CA SER A 48 -21.44 -11.76 -3.07
C SER A 48 -21.84 -10.45 -2.41
N LEU A 49 -20.86 -9.55 -2.21
CA LEU A 49 -21.06 -8.26 -1.56
C LEU A 49 -20.99 -7.14 -2.60
N LEU A 50 -22.02 -6.33 -2.66
CA LEU A 50 -22.09 -5.14 -3.49
C LEU A 50 -21.51 -3.95 -2.74
N LYS A 51 -20.54 -3.27 -3.34
CA LYS A 51 -19.98 -2.02 -2.87
C LYS A 51 -20.32 -0.89 -3.84
N SER A 52 -20.84 0.21 -3.31
CA SER A 52 -21.08 1.46 -4.02
C SER A 52 -20.46 2.60 -3.23
N ALA A 53 -19.43 3.24 -3.80
CA ALA A 53 -18.60 4.19 -3.09
C ALA A 53 -18.27 5.42 -3.90
N VAL A 54 -18.26 6.57 -3.22
CA VAL A 54 -17.76 7.86 -3.73
C VAL A 54 -16.43 8.15 -3.06
N SER A 55 -15.43 8.50 -3.84
CA SER A 55 -14.13 8.94 -3.34
C SER A 55 -13.84 10.37 -3.80
N TYR A 56 -13.37 11.19 -2.88
CA TYR A 56 -12.83 12.51 -3.18
C TYR A 56 -11.37 12.56 -2.81
N THR A 57 -10.54 13.07 -3.71
CA THR A 57 -9.11 13.21 -3.50
C THR A 57 -8.70 14.64 -3.82
N ILE A 58 -7.93 15.25 -2.94
CA ILE A 58 -7.20 16.48 -3.19
C ILE A 58 -5.71 16.18 -3.07
N GLY A 59 -4.92 16.71 -3.99
CA GLY A 59 -3.47 16.52 -3.97
C GLY A 59 -2.72 17.67 -4.60
N LYS A 60 -1.45 17.77 -4.23
CA LYS A 60 -0.46 18.65 -4.85
C LYS A 60 0.72 17.81 -5.29
N ASP A 61 1.21 18.02 -6.51
CA ASP A 61 2.31 17.27 -7.08
C ASP A 61 3.24 18.21 -7.85
N THR A 62 4.43 18.42 -7.32
CA THR A 62 5.48 19.30 -7.89
C THR A 62 6.70 18.51 -8.35
N ARG A 63 6.58 17.17 -8.44
CA ARG A 63 7.69 16.32 -8.88
C ARG A 63 8.05 16.59 -10.33
N ASP A 64 9.34 16.59 -10.60
CA ASP A 64 9.89 16.72 -11.97
C ASP A 64 9.49 15.53 -12.87
N ASN A 65 9.33 14.34 -12.30
CA ASN A 65 8.88 13.15 -13.00
C ASN A 65 7.96 12.31 -12.08
N TYR A 66 6.83 11.89 -12.61
CA TYR A 66 5.85 11.10 -11.85
C TYR A 66 6.36 9.69 -11.51
N PHE A 67 7.04 9.04 -12.46
CA PHE A 67 7.48 7.65 -12.33
C PHE A 67 8.86 7.51 -11.70
N ASP A 68 9.70 8.49 -11.87
CA ASP A 68 11.08 8.48 -11.44
C ASP A 68 11.51 9.87 -10.96
N PRO A 69 10.97 10.32 -9.85
CA PRO A 69 11.21 11.67 -9.35
C PRO A 69 12.64 11.83 -8.84
N THR A 70 13.25 12.94 -9.22
CA THR A 70 14.56 13.36 -8.71
C THR A 70 14.48 14.58 -7.82
N GLU A 71 13.41 15.38 -7.96
CA GLU A 71 13.18 16.61 -7.21
C GLU A 71 11.69 16.87 -7.02
N GLY A 72 11.33 17.59 -5.96
CA GLY A 72 9.96 18.00 -5.68
C GLY A 72 9.27 17.14 -4.64
N PHE A 73 7.98 17.35 -4.49
CA PHE A 73 7.16 16.61 -3.55
C PHE A 73 5.77 16.36 -4.09
N PHE A 74 5.10 15.39 -3.51
CA PHE A 74 3.66 15.22 -3.64
C PHE A 74 3.01 15.02 -2.28
N THR A 75 1.76 15.41 -2.16
CA THR A 75 0.89 15.08 -1.04
C THR A 75 -0.53 14.84 -1.57
N GLU A 76 -1.24 13.88 -0.98
CA GLU A 76 -2.57 13.49 -1.40
C GLU A 76 -3.39 13.08 -0.19
N ILE A 77 -4.56 13.67 -0.05
CA ILE A 77 -5.59 13.29 0.93
C ILE A 77 -6.76 12.72 0.16
N SER A 78 -7.24 11.58 0.57
CA SER A 78 -8.35 10.89 -0.08
C SER A 78 -9.34 10.38 0.95
N GLU A 79 -10.61 10.76 0.78
CA GLU A 79 -11.75 10.27 1.55
C GLU A 79 -12.65 9.42 0.66
N THR A 80 -13.01 8.25 1.16
CA THR A 80 -13.92 7.34 0.46
C THR A 80 -15.09 7.00 1.37
N PHE A 81 -16.27 7.34 0.92
CA PHE A 81 -17.55 6.96 1.54
C PHE A 81 -18.16 5.82 0.74
N SER A 82 -18.37 4.68 1.36
CA SER A 82 -19.15 3.56 0.84
C SER A 82 -20.43 3.43 1.65
N GLY A 83 -21.57 3.33 0.97
CA GLY A 83 -22.88 3.34 1.62
C GLY A 83 -23.96 4.00 0.77
N VAL A 84 -23.67 4.31 -0.50
CA VAL A 84 -24.65 4.84 -1.47
C VAL A 84 -25.42 3.68 -2.11
N GLY A 85 -25.97 2.80 -1.25
CA GLY A 85 -26.53 1.51 -1.65
C GLY A 85 -25.49 0.39 -1.68
N GLY A 86 -25.93 -0.86 -1.49
CA GLY A 86 -25.06 -2.04 -1.41
C GLY A 86 -24.89 -2.55 0.02
N ASP A 87 -24.01 -3.56 0.15
CA ASP A 87 -23.86 -4.35 1.38
C ASP A 87 -22.64 -3.91 2.21
N VAL A 88 -21.79 -3.00 1.68
CA VAL A 88 -20.51 -2.63 2.29
C VAL A 88 -20.50 -1.15 2.62
N ASN A 89 -20.52 -0.82 3.91
CA ASN A 89 -20.66 0.54 4.42
C ASN A 89 -19.43 0.93 5.25
N PHE A 90 -18.68 1.94 4.82
CA PHE A 90 -17.52 2.45 5.54
C PHE A 90 -17.15 3.87 5.14
N LEU A 91 -16.36 4.52 6.01
CA LEU A 91 -15.59 5.72 5.70
C LEU A 91 -14.11 5.37 5.76
N ARG A 92 -13.36 5.69 4.69
CA ARG A 92 -11.92 5.47 4.62
C ARG A 92 -11.20 6.76 4.31
N SER A 93 -10.25 7.11 5.20
CA SER A 93 -9.35 8.26 5.08
C SER A 93 -7.94 7.78 4.76
N ASN A 94 -7.30 8.37 3.77
CA ASN A 94 -5.91 8.12 3.43
C ASN A 94 -5.16 9.44 3.25
N LEU A 95 -3.96 9.49 3.79
CA LEU A 95 -2.97 10.52 3.53
C LEU A 95 -1.72 9.84 2.99
N ARG A 96 -1.17 10.32 1.90
CA ARG A 96 0.13 9.89 1.39
C ARG A 96 0.95 11.08 0.90
N GLY A 97 2.25 10.96 1.01
CA GLY A 97 3.14 11.99 0.55
C GLY A 97 4.55 11.47 0.30
N GLY A 98 5.32 12.26 -0.42
CA GLY A 98 6.73 11.97 -0.68
C GLY A 98 7.48 13.24 -1.03
N TYR A 99 8.76 13.26 -0.68
CA TYR A 99 9.68 14.34 -0.95
C TYR A 99 10.96 13.79 -1.53
N TYR A 100 11.46 14.44 -2.56
CA TYR A 100 12.64 14.04 -3.31
C TYR A 100 13.60 15.22 -3.42
N LYS A 101 14.86 14.95 -3.15
CA LYS A 101 15.91 15.96 -3.23
C LYS A 101 17.20 15.39 -3.80
N PRO A 102 17.77 16.03 -4.83
CA PRO A 102 19.06 15.61 -5.37
C PRO A 102 20.21 16.07 -4.47
N TYR A 103 21.24 15.23 -4.38
CA TYR A 103 22.51 15.50 -3.68
C TYR A 103 23.69 15.15 -4.55
N LEU A 104 24.90 15.56 -4.14
CA LEU A 104 26.18 15.27 -4.81
C LEU A 104 26.13 15.53 -6.32
N PHE A 105 25.85 16.79 -6.69
CA PHE A 105 25.75 17.21 -8.10
C PHE A 105 24.69 16.40 -8.89
N LYS A 106 23.56 16.08 -8.25
CA LYS A 106 22.47 15.27 -8.79
C LYS A 106 22.81 13.80 -9.05
N SER A 107 23.93 13.32 -8.51
CA SER A 107 24.34 11.93 -8.66
C SER A 107 23.54 10.98 -7.75
N LEU A 108 23.04 11.48 -6.64
CA LEU A 108 22.20 10.76 -5.69
C LEU A 108 20.88 11.50 -5.50
N VAL A 109 19.81 10.77 -5.32
CA VAL A 109 18.48 11.30 -4.95
C VAL A 109 18.06 10.70 -3.62
N LEU A 110 17.82 11.57 -2.64
CA LEU A 110 17.16 11.18 -1.40
C LEU A 110 15.65 11.24 -1.63
N GLY A 111 14.96 10.14 -1.38
CA GLY A 111 13.51 10.03 -1.39
C GLY A 111 13.00 9.67 0.01
N VAL A 112 11.99 10.39 0.47
CA VAL A 112 11.24 10.06 1.68
C VAL A 112 9.78 9.96 1.31
N LYS A 113 9.14 8.84 1.62
CA LYS A 113 7.72 8.58 1.33
C LYS A 113 7.02 8.08 2.57
N GLY A 114 5.73 8.36 2.66
CA GLY A 114 4.91 7.82 3.74
C GLY A 114 3.44 7.83 3.39
N ARG A 115 2.71 6.98 4.09
CA ARG A 115 1.25 6.96 4.08
C ARG A 115 0.69 6.65 5.46
N VAL A 116 -0.51 7.17 5.70
CA VAL A 116 -1.34 6.83 6.86
C VAL A 116 -2.74 6.56 6.34
N GLY A 117 -3.41 5.57 6.88
CA GLY A 117 -4.78 5.23 6.51
C GLY A 117 -5.60 4.79 7.71
N HIS A 118 -6.88 5.15 7.68
CA HIS A 118 -7.88 4.72 8.64
C HIS A 118 -9.16 4.34 7.89
N ILE A 119 -9.82 3.27 8.31
CA ILE A 119 -11.12 2.87 7.82
C ILE A 119 -12.02 2.52 9.00
N SER A 120 -13.25 3.02 8.96
CA SER A 120 -14.27 2.77 9.98
C SER A 120 -15.53 2.25 9.31
N GLY A 121 -16.09 1.18 9.83
CA GLY A 121 -17.38 0.65 9.41
C GLY A 121 -18.52 1.59 9.83
N LEU A 122 -19.57 1.65 9.05
CA LEU A 122 -20.77 2.45 9.27
C LEU A 122 -21.96 1.53 9.53
N GLY A 123 -22.11 1.14 10.80
CA GLY A 123 -23.15 0.23 11.26
C GLY A 123 -22.70 -1.24 11.37
N ASP A 124 -21.81 -1.69 10.51
CA ASP A 124 -21.23 -3.03 10.49
C ASP A 124 -19.71 -2.98 10.57
N ASP A 125 -19.08 -4.10 10.91
CA ASP A 125 -17.64 -4.28 10.89
C ASP A 125 -17.08 -4.12 9.47
N VAL A 126 -15.84 -3.63 9.36
CA VAL A 126 -15.17 -3.50 8.06
C VAL A 126 -14.91 -4.89 7.49
N THR A 127 -15.40 -5.12 6.26
CA THR A 127 -15.14 -6.38 5.54
C THR A 127 -13.66 -6.61 5.31
N GLN A 128 -13.19 -7.85 5.37
CA GLN A 128 -11.77 -8.18 5.20
C GLN A 128 -11.20 -7.66 3.88
N SER A 129 -11.99 -7.70 2.81
CA SER A 129 -11.57 -7.22 1.49
C SER A 129 -11.30 -5.71 1.40
N GLU A 130 -11.80 -4.95 2.38
CA GLU A 130 -11.65 -3.49 2.43
C GLU A 130 -10.63 -3.03 3.49
N ARG A 131 -10.09 -3.93 4.30
CA ARG A 131 -9.06 -3.60 5.29
C ARG A 131 -7.71 -3.28 4.64
N PHE A 132 -6.85 -2.65 5.40
CA PHE A 132 -5.47 -2.43 5.00
C PHE A 132 -4.62 -3.68 5.22
N PHE A 133 -3.66 -3.87 4.33
CA PHE A 133 -2.62 -4.89 4.43
C PHE A 133 -1.26 -4.26 4.24
N LEU A 134 -0.24 -4.84 4.84
CA LEU A 134 1.12 -4.31 4.83
C LEU A 134 2.15 -5.41 4.55
N GLY A 135 3.24 -5.04 3.89
CA GLY A 135 4.32 -5.91 3.44
C GLY A 135 4.56 -5.77 1.94
N GLY A 136 5.40 -6.61 1.38
CA GLY A 136 5.73 -6.54 -0.04
C GLY A 136 6.40 -5.21 -0.43
N ARG A 137 5.74 -4.41 -1.26
CA ARG A 137 6.27 -3.13 -1.75
C ARG A 137 6.28 -2.00 -0.73
N ASP A 138 5.39 -2.06 0.25
CA ASP A 138 5.26 -0.99 1.26
C ASP A 138 6.30 -1.10 2.37
N VAL A 139 6.65 -2.34 2.73
CA VAL A 139 7.74 -2.66 3.65
C VAL A 139 8.47 -3.88 3.07
N ARG A 140 9.54 -3.62 2.33
CA ARG A 140 10.38 -4.65 1.71
C ARG A 140 11.08 -5.46 2.79
N GLY A 141 11.37 -6.74 2.52
CA GLY A 141 11.86 -7.68 3.54
C GLY A 141 10.76 -8.51 4.19
N PHE A 142 9.49 -8.14 3.93
CA PHE A 142 8.30 -8.92 4.31
C PHE A 142 7.55 -9.38 3.06
N ASP A 143 6.87 -10.52 3.15
CA ASP A 143 6.04 -11.01 2.03
C ASP A 143 4.83 -10.10 1.80
N SER A 144 4.13 -10.27 0.70
CA SER A 144 2.86 -9.59 0.46
C SER A 144 1.88 -9.93 1.59
N ASN A 145 1.31 -8.89 2.24
CA ASN A 145 0.49 -9.05 3.44
C ASN A 145 1.24 -9.79 4.59
N GLY A 146 2.56 -9.67 4.61
CA GLY A 146 3.44 -10.34 5.56
C GLY A 146 3.42 -9.78 6.97
N VAL A 147 2.93 -8.56 7.13
CA VAL A 147 2.90 -7.79 8.38
C VAL A 147 1.48 -7.68 8.93
N GLY A 148 1.33 -7.78 10.25
CA GLY A 148 0.10 -7.47 10.96
C GLY A 148 -0.70 -8.66 11.45
N PRO A 149 -1.96 -8.43 11.88
CA PRO A 149 -2.81 -9.45 12.49
C PRO A 149 -3.06 -10.64 11.57
N ARG A 150 -3.06 -11.84 12.17
CA ARG A 150 -3.27 -13.11 11.46
C ARG A 150 -4.29 -13.96 12.14
N ASP A 151 -5.06 -14.69 11.37
CA ASP A 151 -5.93 -15.75 11.88
C ASP A 151 -5.09 -16.86 12.53
N LYS A 152 -5.44 -17.21 13.77
CA LYS A 152 -4.72 -18.25 14.53
C LYS A 152 -4.84 -19.64 13.91
N GLY A 153 -5.96 -19.91 13.25
CA GLY A 153 -6.24 -21.23 12.66
C GLY A 153 -5.49 -21.45 11.36
N SER A 154 -5.60 -20.51 10.43
CA SER A 154 -5.01 -20.63 9.08
C SER A 154 -3.65 -19.96 8.91
N GLY A 155 -3.26 -19.08 9.83
CA GLY A 155 -2.08 -18.24 9.66
C GLY A 155 -2.23 -17.13 8.61
N GLY A 156 -3.42 -17.01 7.99
CA GLY A 156 -3.70 -16.02 6.95
C GLY A 156 -3.77 -14.60 7.50
N ALA A 157 -3.32 -13.62 6.71
CA ALA A 157 -3.44 -12.21 7.06
C ALA A 157 -4.92 -11.79 7.09
N VAL A 158 -5.33 -11.10 8.13
CA VAL A 158 -6.71 -10.60 8.28
C VAL A 158 -6.84 -9.10 8.03
N GLY A 159 -5.70 -8.40 7.90
CA GLY A 159 -5.66 -6.97 7.71
C GLY A 159 -6.04 -6.19 8.97
N GLY A 160 -5.98 -4.87 8.87
CA GLY A 160 -6.35 -3.95 9.96
C GLY A 160 -7.06 -2.71 9.44
N ASN A 161 -7.70 -2.00 10.35
CA ASN A 161 -8.43 -0.77 10.04
C ASN A 161 -7.53 0.46 10.06
N ASN A 162 -6.34 0.35 10.63
CA ASN A 162 -5.33 1.40 10.66
C ASN A 162 -4.04 0.93 10.00
N ILE A 163 -3.38 1.84 9.31
CA ILE A 163 -2.08 1.59 8.70
C ILE A 163 -1.22 2.84 8.73
N TYR A 164 0.07 2.68 8.95
CA TYR A 164 1.08 3.61 8.48
C TYR A 164 2.23 2.87 7.84
N SER A 165 2.89 3.50 6.89
CA SER A 165 4.16 3.03 6.34
C SER A 165 5.01 4.20 5.88
N GLY A 166 6.31 4.01 5.88
CA GLY A 166 7.26 5.00 5.41
C GLY A 166 8.50 4.34 4.83
N THR A 167 9.12 5.06 3.91
CA THR A 167 10.36 4.67 3.24
C THR A 167 11.31 5.86 3.24
N VAL A 168 12.56 5.63 3.62
CA VAL A 168 13.68 6.52 3.33
C VAL A 168 14.60 5.78 2.38
N GLU A 169 14.86 6.34 1.20
CA GLU A 169 15.70 5.70 0.20
C GLU A 169 16.68 6.69 -0.45
N VAL A 170 17.84 6.19 -0.79
CA VAL A 170 18.83 6.90 -1.62
C VAL A 170 18.98 6.13 -2.91
N VAL A 171 18.72 6.80 -4.04
CA VAL A 171 18.83 6.24 -5.38
C VAL A 171 20.02 6.87 -6.06
N SER A 172 20.86 6.05 -6.67
CA SER A 172 21.99 6.52 -7.50
C SER A 172 21.50 6.91 -8.89
N ASN A 173 21.88 8.11 -9.31
CA ASN A 173 21.87 8.52 -10.71
C ASN A 173 23.27 8.39 -11.35
N LEU A 174 24.23 7.88 -10.59
CA LEU A 174 25.57 7.59 -11.07
C LEU A 174 25.52 6.38 -12.01
N GLY A 175 25.73 6.63 -13.27
CA GLY A 175 25.79 5.55 -14.21
C GLY A 175 27.08 5.53 -15.01
N VAL A 176 27.97 4.60 -14.66
CA VAL A 176 28.80 3.94 -15.68
C VAL A 176 27.89 3.29 -16.74
N THR A 177 26.60 3.23 -16.45
CA THR A 177 25.54 2.54 -17.18
C THR A 177 24.33 3.46 -17.44
N LYS A 178 24.55 4.78 -17.59
CA LYS A 178 23.49 5.75 -17.90
C LYS A 178 22.71 5.33 -19.15
N ASP A 179 23.41 4.79 -20.13
CA ASP A 179 22.83 4.28 -21.38
C ASP A 179 22.12 2.93 -21.19
N ALA A 180 22.47 2.16 -20.15
CA ALA A 180 21.82 0.90 -19.81
C ALA A 180 20.61 1.07 -18.88
N GLY A 181 20.33 2.26 -18.38
CA GLY A 181 19.20 2.55 -17.49
C GLY A 181 19.26 1.85 -16.13
N LEU A 182 20.48 1.46 -15.69
CA LEU A 182 20.71 0.79 -14.41
C LEU A 182 21.00 1.80 -13.30
N ARG A 183 20.37 1.60 -12.13
CA ARG A 183 20.61 2.36 -10.91
C ARG A 183 20.58 1.43 -9.70
N TRP A 184 21.25 1.81 -8.64
CA TRP A 184 21.12 1.12 -7.36
C TRP A 184 20.37 1.98 -6.34
N THR A 185 19.80 1.34 -5.36
CA THR A 185 19.15 2.02 -4.22
C THR A 185 19.55 1.34 -2.91
N VAL A 186 19.66 2.14 -1.86
CA VAL A 186 19.70 1.69 -0.46
C VAL A 186 18.49 2.30 0.22
N PHE A 187 17.79 1.52 1.03
CA PHE A 187 16.56 1.96 1.65
C PHE A 187 16.35 1.39 3.05
N SER A 188 15.55 2.11 3.83
CA SER A 188 14.94 1.63 5.06
C SER A 188 13.43 1.83 4.94
N ASP A 189 12.68 0.77 5.18
CA ASP A 189 11.22 0.79 5.22
C ASP A 189 10.75 0.53 6.65
N PHE A 190 9.60 1.12 7.02
CA PHE A 190 8.95 0.88 8.29
C PHE A 190 7.44 1.00 8.18
N GLY A 191 6.71 0.37 9.10
CA GLY A 191 5.26 0.47 9.12
C GLY A 191 4.59 -0.45 10.13
N SER A 192 3.30 -0.28 10.27
CA SER A 192 2.41 -1.14 11.03
C SER A 192 1.01 -1.14 10.46
N VAL A 193 0.28 -2.22 10.68
CA VAL A 193 -1.15 -2.37 10.39
C VAL A 193 -1.80 -3.07 11.57
N TRP A 194 -2.92 -2.49 12.07
CA TRP A 194 -3.57 -2.94 13.30
C TRP A 194 -5.05 -2.56 13.34
N ALA A 195 -5.72 -2.84 14.47
CA ALA A 195 -7.14 -2.60 14.72
C ALA A 195 -8.01 -3.45 13.78
N THR A 196 -8.00 -4.75 14.00
CA THR A 196 -8.91 -5.65 13.30
C THR A 196 -10.23 -5.82 14.07
N ASP A 197 -11.35 -5.91 13.35
CA ASP A 197 -12.67 -6.19 13.93
C ASP A 197 -12.87 -7.68 14.26
N PHE A 198 -11.83 -8.50 14.03
CA PHE A 198 -11.90 -9.93 14.38
C PHE A 198 -11.87 -10.18 15.88
N PRO A 199 -12.61 -11.16 16.39
CA PRO A 199 -12.55 -11.54 17.79
C PRO A 199 -11.13 -11.90 18.23
N SER A 200 -10.70 -11.39 19.37
CA SER A 200 -9.34 -11.60 19.91
C SER A 200 -8.99 -13.07 20.14
N GLY A 201 -9.98 -13.93 20.36
CA GLY A 201 -9.79 -15.38 20.48
C GLY A 201 -9.38 -16.08 19.19
N VAL A 202 -9.55 -15.43 18.04
CA VAL A 202 -9.34 -16.00 16.72
C VAL A 202 -8.11 -15.44 16.03
N THR A 203 -7.68 -14.22 16.37
CA THR A 203 -6.52 -13.57 15.78
C THR A 203 -5.29 -13.64 16.68
N LYS A 204 -4.10 -13.67 16.06
CA LYS A 204 -2.84 -13.38 16.73
C LYS A 204 -2.78 -11.90 17.08
N PRO A 205 -1.82 -11.47 17.95
CA PRO A 205 -1.79 -10.12 18.48
C PRO A 205 -2.03 -9.05 17.42
N ASP A 206 -2.97 -8.18 17.76
CA ASP A 206 -3.35 -6.99 17.01
C ASP A 206 -2.72 -5.79 17.69
N ASP A 207 -1.40 -5.66 17.54
CA ASP A 207 -0.59 -4.64 18.15
C ASP A 207 -0.11 -3.60 17.12
N GLN A 208 0.20 -2.41 17.62
CA GLN A 208 0.79 -1.34 16.83
C GLN A 208 2.31 -1.46 16.68
N ALA A 209 2.89 -2.63 16.95
CA ALA A 209 4.32 -2.82 16.90
C ALA A 209 4.87 -2.43 15.53
N MET A 210 5.84 -1.56 15.52
CA MET A 210 6.52 -1.15 14.30
C MET A 210 7.34 -2.30 13.75
N ARG A 211 7.20 -2.56 12.46
CA ARG A 211 8.08 -3.41 11.68
C ARG A 211 8.99 -2.51 10.87
N SER A 212 10.23 -2.93 10.69
CA SER A 212 11.17 -2.21 9.86
C SER A 212 12.12 -3.15 9.13
N SER A 213 12.70 -2.65 8.06
CA SER A 213 13.69 -3.37 7.26
C SER A 213 14.75 -2.43 6.71
N LEU A 214 15.89 -3.01 6.38
CA LEU A 214 16.98 -2.37 5.67
C LEU A 214 17.30 -3.19 4.43
N GLY A 215 17.56 -2.52 3.31
CA GLY A 215 17.84 -3.24 2.08
C GLY A 215 18.55 -2.41 1.02
N LEU A 216 18.89 -3.12 -0.04
CA LEU A 216 19.48 -2.57 -1.25
C LEU A 216 18.73 -3.11 -2.46
N GLY A 217 18.83 -2.40 -3.59
CA GLY A 217 18.15 -2.81 -4.80
C GLY A 217 18.84 -2.35 -6.07
N ILE A 218 18.47 -3.02 -7.14
CA ILE A 218 18.82 -2.66 -8.52
C ILE A 218 17.55 -2.28 -9.24
N LEU A 219 17.59 -1.13 -9.88
CA LEU A 219 16.51 -0.58 -10.67
C LEU A 219 16.98 -0.51 -12.11
N TRP A 220 16.23 -1.14 -13.00
CA TRP A 220 16.61 -1.23 -14.40
C TRP A 220 15.47 -0.78 -15.30
N ASN A 221 15.66 0.32 -16.00
CA ASN A 221 14.71 0.81 -16.99
C ASN A 221 14.98 0.11 -18.34
N THR A 222 14.13 -0.87 -18.65
CA THR A 222 14.24 -1.65 -19.89
C THR A 222 13.20 -1.20 -20.92
N VAL A 223 13.36 -1.62 -22.17
CA VAL A 223 12.39 -1.37 -23.25
C VAL A 223 11.02 -1.97 -23.00
N ILE A 224 10.93 -3.00 -22.17
CA ILE A 224 9.66 -3.64 -21.76
C ILE A 224 9.08 -3.04 -20.48
N GLY A 225 9.74 -2.03 -19.91
CA GLY A 225 9.34 -1.34 -18.69
C GLY A 225 10.37 -1.45 -17.56
N PRO A 226 10.15 -0.74 -16.46
CA PRO A 226 11.05 -0.75 -15.32
C PRO A 226 11.00 -2.07 -14.57
N LEU A 227 12.17 -2.63 -14.30
CA LEU A 227 12.38 -3.79 -13.46
C LEU A 227 13.03 -3.35 -12.14
N SER A 228 12.65 -3.99 -11.05
CA SER A 228 13.22 -3.72 -9.73
C SER A 228 13.53 -5.02 -9.00
N PHE A 229 14.73 -5.12 -8.49
CA PHE A 229 15.22 -6.24 -7.70
C PHE A 229 15.63 -5.72 -6.35
N TYR A 230 15.10 -6.29 -5.26
CA TYR A 230 15.37 -5.84 -3.91
C TYR A 230 15.82 -7.01 -3.04
N TRP A 231 16.85 -6.76 -2.24
CA TRP A 231 17.29 -7.62 -1.15
C TRP A 231 17.12 -6.82 0.14
N ALA A 232 16.30 -7.31 1.04
CA ALA A 232 15.99 -6.65 2.30
C ALA A 232 15.96 -7.64 3.45
N THR A 233 16.39 -7.17 4.60
CA THR A 233 16.35 -7.92 5.86
C THR A 233 15.52 -7.16 6.85
N PRO A 234 14.53 -7.79 7.54
CA PRO A 234 13.84 -7.20 8.66
C PRO A 234 14.83 -6.78 9.76
N THR A 235 14.65 -5.60 10.31
CA THR A 235 15.37 -5.07 11.48
C THR A 235 14.51 -5.04 12.72
N ALA A 236 13.17 -5.00 12.53
CA ALA A 236 12.18 -5.24 13.57
C ALA A 236 11.02 -6.03 12.97
N GLU A 237 10.73 -7.18 13.58
CA GLU A 237 9.66 -8.10 13.16
C GLU A 237 8.96 -8.69 14.38
N GLN A 238 7.80 -9.30 14.18
CA GLN A 238 7.09 -10.08 15.18
C GLN A 238 7.08 -11.57 14.75
N SER A 239 6.97 -12.45 15.73
CA SER A 239 7.06 -13.92 15.50
C SER A 239 6.02 -14.50 14.54
N HIS A 240 4.98 -13.74 14.23
CA HIS A 240 3.89 -14.12 13.33
C HIS A 240 3.98 -13.45 11.97
N ASP A 241 4.95 -12.59 11.75
CA ASP A 241 5.17 -11.95 10.46
C ASP A 241 5.78 -12.93 9.45
N ASN A 242 5.48 -12.76 8.17
CA ASN A 242 6.08 -13.53 7.10
C ASN A 242 7.13 -12.66 6.39
N THR A 243 8.38 -13.10 6.46
CA THR A 243 9.52 -12.38 5.86
C THR A 243 9.85 -12.91 4.48
N LYS A 244 10.45 -12.06 3.65
CA LYS A 244 10.89 -12.39 2.29
C LYS A 244 12.09 -11.54 1.89
N THR A 245 13.27 -12.14 1.91
CA THR A 245 14.52 -11.42 1.66
C THR A 245 14.66 -10.90 0.24
N PHE A 246 14.20 -11.63 -0.77
CA PHE A 246 14.30 -11.23 -2.17
C PHE A 246 12.93 -10.91 -2.77
N GLN A 247 12.85 -9.77 -3.45
CA GLN A 247 11.64 -9.32 -4.12
C GLN A 247 11.96 -8.82 -5.52
N PHE A 248 11.10 -9.18 -6.47
CA PHE A 248 11.17 -8.75 -7.85
C PHE A 248 9.87 -8.05 -8.23
N SER A 249 9.98 -6.98 -8.98
CA SER A 249 8.83 -6.21 -9.46
C SER A 249 9.02 -5.79 -10.91
N ILE A 250 7.96 -5.90 -11.68
CA ILE A 250 7.84 -5.36 -13.04
C ILE A 250 6.80 -4.25 -13.00
N GLY A 251 7.10 -3.10 -13.59
CA GLY A 251 6.20 -1.96 -13.68
C GLY A 251 6.67 -0.75 -12.89
N THR A 252 5.89 0.34 -12.98
CA THR A 252 6.21 1.62 -12.37
C THR A 252 6.32 1.54 -10.86
N ARG A 253 7.30 2.25 -10.31
CA ARG A 253 7.38 2.55 -8.88
C ARG A 253 6.21 3.48 -8.52
N MET A 254 5.30 3.00 -7.70
CA MET A 254 4.32 3.87 -7.07
C MET A 254 4.81 4.32 -5.70
#